data_d0e61d2b42ee07e1371848e09568cd05
#
_entry.id   d0e61d2b42ee07e1371848e09568cd05
#
_cell.length_a   1.000
_cell.length_b   1.000
_cell.length_c   1.000
_cell.angle_alpha   90.00
_cell.angle_beta   90.00
_cell.angle_gamma   90.00
#
_symmetry.space_group_name_H-M   'P 1'
#
loop_
_entity.id
_entity.type
_entity.pdbx_description
1 polymer ?
#
loop_
_entity_poly.entity_id
_entity_poly.type
_entity_poly.pdbx_seq_one_letter_code
_entity_poly.pdbx_strand_id
1 'polypeptide(L)'
;MNTNLGFCLALHRAHASLQLKLDDELGLHHGISFNDFALLNLLAEADGGRVSIVELVRPLGQPPSSVLRQLIVLEKIGLVVREGANGFRQAVLRPAGHALVNVARETAESTCTEAVESIAPAALEMVGAALATLARTPNLARS
;
A
#
# COMPACT_ATOMS: atom_id res chain seq x y z
N MET A 1 1.62 29.94 -7.75
CA MET A 1 2.05 28.55 -7.46
C MET A 1 2.57 27.93 -8.73
N ASN A 2 3.74 27.32 -8.69
CA ASN A 2 4.29 26.74 -9.91
C ASN A 2 3.59 25.41 -10.26
N THR A 3 3.77 24.99 -11.53
CA THR A 3 3.15 23.78 -12.07
C THR A 3 3.59 22.52 -11.29
N ASN A 4 4.85 22.46 -10.86
CA ASN A 4 5.38 21.31 -10.14
C ASN A 4 4.69 21.13 -8.77
N LEU A 5 4.55 22.20 -8.02
CA LEU A 5 3.81 22.17 -6.76
C LEU A 5 2.34 21.85 -7.01
N GLY A 6 1.75 22.43 -8.06
CA GLY A 6 0.38 22.15 -8.45
C GLY A 6 0.14 20.67 -8.71
N PHE A 7 1.05 20.02 -9.44
CA PHE A 7 0.99 18.58 -9.69
C PHE A 7 1.05 17.79 -8.38
N CYS A 8 1.98 18.09 -7.50
CA CYS A 8 2.13 17.37 -6.23
C CYS A 8 0.90 17.55 -5.32
N LEU A 9 0.32 18.75 -5.28
CA LEU A 9 -0.91 18.99 -4.52
C LEU A 9 -2.11 18.25 -5.12
N ALA A 10 -2.19 18.18 -6.46
CA ALA A 10 -3.22 17.41 -7.14
C ALA A 10 -3.09 15.92 -6.82
N LEU A 11 -1.86 15.39 -6.83
CA LEU A 11 -1.59 14.01 -6.45
C LEU A 11 -2.02 13.75 -5.00
N HIS A 12 -1.68 14.65 -4.09
CA HIS A 12 -2.07 14.54 -2.69
C HIS A 12 -3.60 14.47 -2.53
N ARG A 13 -4.33 15.34 -3.23
CA ARG A 13 -5.80 15.35 -3.18
C ARG A 13 -6.41 14.09 -3.79
N ALA A 14 -5.86 13.63 -4.91
CA ALA A 14 -6.31 12.40 -5.54
C ALA A 14 -6.09 11.19 -4.62
N HIS A 15 -4.92 11.10 -4.00
CA HIS A 15 -4.62 10.05 -3.03
C HIS A 15 -5.60 10.09 -1.86
N ALA A 16 -5.84 11.27 -1.28
CA ALA A 16 -6.75 11.43 -0.14
C ALA A 16 -8.17 10.96 -0.49
N SER A 17 -8.66 11.34 -1.66
CA SER A 17 -9.99 10.93 -2.14
C SER A 17 -10.08 9.42 -2.37
N LEU A 18 -9.07 8.83 -3.01
CA LEU A 18 -9.03 7.39 -3.26
C LEU A 18 -8.91 6.60 -1.97
N GLN A 19 -8.08 7.07 -1.04
CA GLN A 19 -7.92 6.40 0.24
C GLN A 19 -9.23 6.36 1.02
N LEU A 20 -9.98 7.46 1.00
CA LEU A 20 -11.27 7.53 1.69
C LEU A 20 -12.25 6.50 1.11
N LYS A 21 -12.36 6.42 -0.21
CA LYS A 21 -13.24 5.45 -0.89
C LYS A 21 -12.81 4.02 -0.62
N LEU A 22 -11.51 3.73 -0.71
CA LEU A 22 -10.98 2.39 -0.47
C LEU A 22 -11.13 1.98 0.98
N ASP A 23 -10.91 2.89 1.93
CA ASP A 23 -11.13 2.60 3.36
C ASP A 23 -12.60 2.27 3.63
N ASP A 24 -13.54 3.00 3.02
CA ASP A 24 -14.97 2.72 3.18
C ASP A 24 -15.33 1.33 2.66
N GLU A 25 -14.90 1.00 1.45
CA GLU A 25 -15.26 -0.28 0.82
C GLU A 25 -14.53 -1.48 1.48
N LEU A 26 -13.24 -1.35 1.74
CA LEU A 26 -12.47 -2.41 2.39
C LEU A 26 -12.90 -2.59 3.85
N GLY A 27 -13.21 -1.50 4.54
CA GLY A 27 -13.72 -1.57 5.91
C GLY A 27 -15.07 -2.26 5.99
N LEU A 28 -15.98 -1.90 5.10
CA LEU A 28 -17.33 -2.46 5.07
C LEU A 28 -17.33 -3.96 4.76
N HIS A 29 -16.55 -4.40 3.76
CA HIS A 29 -16.59 -5.77 3.27
C HIS A 29 -15.57 -6.70 3.92
N HIS A 30 -14.46 -6.18 4.42
CA HIS A 30 -13.33 -7.00 4.86
C HIS A 30 -12.77 -6.60 6.23
N GLY A 31 -13.23 -5.49 6.80
CA GLY A 31 -12.78 -5.03 8.12
C GLY A 31 -11.33 -4.55 8.18
N ILE A 32 -10.77 -4.14 7.04
CA ILE A 32 -9.39 -3.63 6.95
C ILE A 32 -9.37 -2.25 6.29
N SER A 33 -8.32 -1.49 6.57
CA SER A 33 -8.05 -0.22 5.88
C SER A 33 -7.31 -0.47 4.58
N PHE A 34 -7.25 0.57 3.73
CA PHE A 34 -6.42 0.51 2.53
C PHE A 34 -4.94 0.38 2.88
N ASN A 35 -4.48 1.02 3.94
CA ASN A 35 -3.10 0.87 4.42
C ASN A 35 -2.81 -0.58 4.83
N ASP A 36 -3.74 -1.25 5.49
CA ASP A 36 -3.62 -2.68 5.81
C ASP A 36 -3.53 -3.51 4.54
N PHE A 37 -4.43 -3.26 3.59
CA PHE A 37 -4.42 -3.96 2.31
C PHE A 37 -3.09 -3.75 1.57
N ALA A 38 -2.58 -2.53 1.52
CA ALA A 38 -1.32 -2.22 0.85
C ALA A 38 -0.15 -3.01 1.46
N LEU A 39 -0.08 -3.11 2.78
CA LEU A 39 0.95 -3.90 3.45
C LEU A 39 0.80 -5.39 3.13
N LEU A 40 -0.39 -5.93 3.30
CA LEU A 40 -0.66 -7.33 3.02
C LEU A 40 -0.39 -7.69 1.56
N ASN A 41 -0.72 -6.79 0.64
CA ASN A 41 -0.47 -6.98 -0.79
C ASN A 41 1.03 -7.01 -1.12
N LEU A 42 1.83 -6.16 -0.47
CA LEU A 42 3.29 -6.22 -0.62
C LEU A 42 3.84 -7.59 -0.22
N LEU A 43 3.33 -8.14 0.88
CA LEU A 43 3.73 -9.48 1.32
C LEU A 43 3.27 -10.56 0.34
N ALA A 44 2.04 -10.45 -0.16
CA ALA A 44 1.49 -11.42 -1.10
C ALA A 44 2.26 -11.47 -2.42
N GLU A 45 2.76 -10.33 -2.88
CA GLU A 45 3.54 -10.23 -4.12
C GLU A 45 5.00 -10.67 -3.96
N ALA A 46 5.49 -10.75 -2.74
CA ALA A 46 6.88 -11.10 -2.47
C ALA A 46 7.07 -12.62 -2.52
N ASP A 47 8.28 -13.04 -2.87
CA ASP A 47 8.65 -14.46 -2.87
C ASP A 47 8.48 -15.06 -1.47
N GLY A 48 7.75 -16.16 -1.40
CA GLY A 48 7.47 -16.85 -0.14
C GLY A 48 6.57 -16.09 0.81
N GLY A 49 5.92 -15.00 0.36
CA GLY A 49 5.02 -14.21 1.19
C GLY A 49 5.73 -13.47 2.33
N ARG A 50 7.01 -13.19 2.17
CA ARG A 50 7.84 -12.59 3.23
C ARG A 50 8.67 -11.42 2.75
N VAL A 51 8.78 -10.40 3.60
CA VAL A 51 9.57 -9.20 3.33
C VAL A 51 10.23 -8.76 4.64
N SER A 52 11.47 -8.32 4.56
CA SER A 52 12.13 -7.68 5.70
C SER A 52 11.30 -6.46 6.14
N ILE A 53 11.12 -6.30 7.45
CA ILE A 53 10.32 -5.19 7.99
C ILE A 53 10.90 -3.83 7.55
N VAL A 54 12.22 -3.72 7.47
CA VAL A 54 12.90 -2.50 7.02
C VAL A 54 12.49 -2.14 5.58
N GLU A 55 12.29 -3.14 4.73
CA GLU A 55 11.92 -2.93 3.33
C GLU A 55 10.46 -2.51 3.13
N LEU A 56 9.63 -2.62 4.15
CA LEU A 56 8.23 -2.17 4.08
C LEU A 56 8.09 -0.66 4.27
N VAL A 57 9.04 -0.03 4.91
CA VAL A 57 8.98 1.38 5.30
C VAL A 57 8.81 2.29 4.09
N ARG A 58 9.64 2.12 3.07
CA ARG A 58 9.64 3.00 1.89
C ARG A 58 8.39 2.85 1.02
N PRO A 59 8.00 1.63 0.61
CA PRO A 59 6.79 1.48 -0.22
C PRO A 59 5.52 1.96 0.47
N LEU A 60 5.46 1.85 1.80
CA LEU A 60 4.29 2.29 2.56
C LEU A 60 4.34 3.78 2.93
N GLY A 61 5.52 4.41 2.79
CA GLY A 61 5.68 5.81 3.15
C GLY A 61 5.42 6.10 4.62
N GLN A 62 5.73 5.14 5.50
CA GLN A 62 5.46 5.24 6.93
C GLN A 62 6.75 5.08 7.72
N PRO A 63 6.87 5.75 8.89
CA PRO A 63 8.01 5.53 9.78
C PRO A 63 8.06 4.07 10.27
N PRO A 64 9.24 3.55 10.62
CA PRO A 64 9.39 2.18 11.11
C PRO A 64 8.46 1.85 12.29
N SER A 65 8.25 2.79 13.20
CA SER A 65 7.37 2.59 14.37
C SER A 65 5.92 2.37 13.96
N SER A 66 5.44 3.06 12.92
CA SER A 66 4.09 2.91 12.39
C SER A 66 3.92 1.56 11.71
N VAL A 67 4.90 1.14 10.92
CA VAL A 67 4.90 -0.18 10.27
C VAL A 67 4.85 -1.29 11.32
N LEU A 68 5.69 -1.19 12.34
CA LEU A 68 5.73 -2.18 13.41
C LEU A 68 4.40 -2.26 14.15
N ARG A 69 3.81 -1.12 14.46
CA ARG A 69 2.51 -1.06 15.15
C ARG A 69 1.41 -1.72 14.33
N GLN A 70 1.40 -1.47 13.04
CA GLN A 70 0.45 -2.08 12.10
C GLN A 70 0.65 -3.59 12.05
N LEU A 71 1.89 -4.07 11.96
CA LEU A 71 2.21 -5.50 11.94
C LEU A 71 1.76 -6.20 13.24
N ILE A 72 1.93 -5.56 14.39
CA ILE A 72 1.49 -6.11 15.67
C ILE A 72 -0.01 -6.36 15.67
N VAL A 73 -0.80 -5.40 15.16
CA VAL A 73 -2.26 -5.56 15.06
C VAL A 73 -2.62 -6.69 14.10
N LEU A 74 -2.00 -6.74 12.92
CA LEU A 74 -2.27 -7.78 11.92
C LEU A 74 -1.85 -9.16 12.40
N GLU A 75 -0.79 -9.25 13.20
CA GLU A 75 -0.36 -10.50 13.82
C GLU A 75 -1.38 -11.00 14.84
N LYS A 76 -1.92 -10.10 15.64
CA LYS A 76 -2.94 -10.46 16.63
C LYS A 76 -4.20 -11.06 16.02
N ILE A 77 -4.57 -10.61 14.83
CA ILE A 77 -5.74 -11.14 14.13
C ILE A 77 -5.39 -12.30 13.18
N GLY A 78 -4.14 -12.75 13.19
CA GLY A 78 -3.74 -13.99 12.52
C GLY A 78 -3.43 -13.87 11.04
N LEU A 79 -3.23 -12.66 10.52
CA LEU A 79 -2.98 -12.45 9.09
C LEU A 79 -1.50 -12.48 8.73
N VAL A 80 -0.64 -12.11 9.66
CA VAL A 80 0.83 -12.12 9.47
C VAL A 80 1.50 -12.71 10.71
N VAL A 81 2.78 -13.06 10.57
CA VAL A 81 3.65 -13.39 11.69
C VAL A 81 4.99 -12.68 11.47
N ARG A 82 5.62 -12.28 12.56
CA ARG A 82 6.96 -11.71 12.51
C ARG A 82 7.95 -12.80 12.90
N GLU A 83 8.92 -13.03 12.04
CA GLU A 83 9.96 -14.06 12.24
C GLU A 83 11.35 -13.42 12.26
N GLY A 84 12.29 -14.14 12.88
CA GLY A 84 13.67 -13.71 12.97
C GLY A 84 14.01 -13.01 14.28
N ALA A 85 15.28 -12.71 14.46
CA ALA A 85 15.82 -12.11 15.69
C ALA A 85 16.68 -10.88 15.35
N ASN A 86 16.68 -9.90 16.25
CA ASN A 86 17.63 -8.78 16.28
C ASN A 86 17.94 -8.14 14.92
N GLY A 87 17.11 -7.21 14.46
CA GLY A 87 17.38 -6.41 13.27
C GLY A 87 17.18 -7.12 11.94
N PHE A 88 16.99 -8.44 11.92
CA PHE A 88 16.70 -9.24 10.72
C PHE A 88 15.29 -9.79 10.71
N ARG A 89 14.37 -9.07 11.33
CA ARG A 89 12.97 -9.51 11.37
C ARG A 89 12.31 -9.38 10.01
N GLN A 90 11.53 -10.41 9.70
CA GLN A 90 10.70 -10.46 8.50
C GLN A 90 9.24 -10.50 8.89
N ALA A 91 8.39 -9.87 8.07
CA ALA A 91 6.96 -10.07 8.11
C ALA A 91 6.60 -11.16 7.11
N VAL A 92 5.80 -12.13 7.54
CA VAL A 92 5.40 -13.28 6.72
C VAL A 92 3.89 -13.35 6.68
N LEU A 93 3.34 -13.44 5.47
CA LEU A 93 1.90 -13.56 5.28
C LEU A 93 1.45 -14.97 5.62
N ARG A 94 0.44 -15.07 6.47
CA ARG A 94 -0.14 -16.36 6.85
C ARG A 94 -1.23 -16.78 5.86
N PRO A 95 -1.64 -18.07 5.87
CA PRO A 95 -2.70 -18.53 4.97
C PRO A 95 -3.98 -17.69 5.04
N ALA A 96 -4.41 -17.28 6.24
CA ALA A 96 -5.56 -16.40 6.41
C ALA A 96 -5.32 -15.02 5.76
N GLY A 97 -4.08 -14.53 5.81
CA GLY A 97 -3.70 -13.28 5.13
C GLY A 97 -3.76 -13.41 3.61
N HIS A 98 -3.27 -14.50 3.06
CA HIS A 98 -3.38 -14.78 1.61
C HIS A 98 -4.84 -14.82 1.17
N ALA A 99 -5.69 -15.51 1.92
CA ALA A 99 -7.11 -15.60 1.61
C ALA A 99 -7.78 -14.22 1.64
N LEU A 100 -7.47 -13.41 2.65
CA LEU A 100 -8.03 -12.06 2.77
C LEU A 100 -7.58 -11.15 1.63
N VAL A 101 -6.30 -11.17 1.27
CA VAL A 101 -5.77 -10.36 0.16
C VAL A 101 -6.51 -10.71 -1.14
N ASN A 102 -6.75 -11.97 -1.41
CA ASN A 102 -7.41 -12.38 -2.65
C ASN A 102 -8.82 -11.80 -2.77
N VAL A 103 -9.62 -11.85 -1.71
CA VAL A 103 -10.99 -11.31 -1.76
C VAL A 103 -10.97 -9.77 -1.66
N ALA A 104 -10.10 -9.20 -0.86
CA ALA A 104 -9.97 -7.75 -0.72
C ALA A 104 -9.47 -7.10 -2.01
N ARG A 105 -8.62 -7.79 -2.77
CA ARG A 105 -8.13 -7.30 -4.05
C ARG A 105 -9.28 -7.09 -5.03
N GLU A 106 -10.24 -7.99 -5.08
CA GLU A 106 -11.41 -7.85 -5.96
C GLU A 106 -12.20 -6.58 -5.61
N THR A 107 -12.41 -6.32 -4.33
CA THR A 107 -13.09 -5.11 -3.87
C THR A 107 -12.28 -3.86 -4.22
N ALA A 108 -10.98 -3.87 -3.98
CA ALA A 108 -10.10 -2.75 -4.32
C ALA A 108 -10.06 -2.48 -5.82
N GLU A 109 -9.97 -3.52 -6.64
CA GLU A 109 -9.99 -3.40 -8.11
C GLU A 109 -11.30 -2.78 -8.60
N SER A 110 -12.42 -3.22 -8.06
CA SER A 110 -13.74 -2.68 -8.42
C SER A 110 -13.85 -1.21 -8.06
N THR A 111 -13.42 -0.83 -6.86
CA THR A 111 -13.43 0.57 -6.41
C THR A 111 -12.52 1.44 -7.29
N CYS A 112 -11.33 0.95 -7.61
CA CYS A 112 -10.39 1.67 -8.46
C CYS A 112 -10.89 1.81 -9.89
N THR A 113 -11.49 0.76 -10.45
CA THR A 113 -12.07 0.80 -11.80
C THR A 113 -13.15 1.88 -11.88
N GLU A 114 -14.03 1.94 -10.90
CA GLU A 114 -15.06 2.97 -10.83
C GLU A 114 -14.45 4.37 -10.70
N ALA A 115 -13.42 4.51 -9.87
CA ALA A 115 -12.79 5.80 -9.61
C ALA A 115 -12.14 6.42 -10.86
N VAL A 116 -11.63 5.60 -11.77
CA VAL A 116 -10.90 6.07 -12.97
C VAL A 116 -11.70 5.91 -14.25
N GLU A 117 -12.98 5.51 -14.20
CA GLU A 117 -13.76 5.19 -15.40
C GLU A 117 -13.91 6.38 -16.37
N SER A 118 -13.85 7.61 -15.87
CA SER A 118 -13.95 8.81 -16.70
C SER A 118 -12.60 9.22 -17.34
N ILE A 119 -11.53 8.52 -17.02
CA ILE A 119 -10.19 8.84 -17.51
C ILE A 119 -9.86 7.92 -18.68
N ALA A 120 -9.40 8.50 -19.81
CA ALA A 120 -9.04 7.72 -20.99
C ALA A 120 -7.89 6.74 -20.67
N PRO A 121 -7.93 5.49 -21.19
CA PRO A 121 -6.89 4.50 -20.93
C PRO A 121 -5.46 4.99 -21.26
N ALA A 122 -5.30 5.74 -22.34
CA ALA A 122 -3.99 6.28 -22.70
C ALA A 122 -3.48 7.28 -21.66
N ALA A 123 -4.37 8.08 -21.07
CA ALA A 123 -4.02 9.01 -20.00
C ALA A 123 -3.64 8.27 -18.70
N LEU A 124 -4.36 7.20 -18.37
CA LEU A 124 -4.03 6.36 -17.20
C LEU A 124 -2.63 5.75 -17.35
N GLU A 125 -2.30 5.25 -18.54
CA GLU A 125 -0.99 4.66 -18.81
C GLU A 125 0.12 5.69 -18.67
N MET A 126 -0.08 6.87 -19.25
CA MET A 126 0.90 7.97 -19.21
C MET A 126 1.13 8.47 -17.78
N VAL A 127 0.04 8.71 -17.04
CA VAL A 127 0.13 9.17 -15.65
C VAL A 127 0.72 8.08 -14.75
N GLY A 128 0.33 6.82 -14.98
CA GLY A 128 0.88 5.69 -14.24
C GLY A 128 2.40 5.57 -14.38
N ALA A 129 2.93 5.78 -15.60
CA ALA A 129 4.36 5.80 -15.83
C ALA A 129 5.06 6.95 -15.09
N ALA A 130 4.44 8.13 -15.07
CA ALA A 130 4.96 9.27 -14.31
C ALA A 130 4.97 9.02 -12.81
N LEU A 131 3.91 8.43 -12.27
CA LEU A 131 3.82 8.05 -10.86
C LEU A 131 4.87 7.01 -10.48
N ALA A 132 5.10 6.03 -11.33
CA ALA A 132 6.14 5.02 -11.10
C ALA A 132 7.54 5.66 -11.04
N THR A 133 7.81 6.64 -11.89
CA THR A 133 9.07 7.38 -11.86
C THR A 133 9.21 8.17 -10.54
N LEU A 134 8.15 8.84 -10.14
CA LEU A 134 8.13 9.59 -8.88
C LEU A 134 8.37 8.67 -7.67
N ALA A 135 7.74 7.51 -7.66
CA ALA A 135 7.89 6.54 -6.57
C ALA A 135 9.31 5.98 -6.45
N ARG A 136 10.06 5.94 -7.56
CA ARG A 136 11.46 5.48 -7.58
C ARG A 136 12.48 6.56 -7.25
N THR A 137 12.05 7.81 -7.09
CA THR A 137 12.98 8.90 -6.79
C THR A 137 13.68 8.61 -5.46
N PRO A 138 15.03 8.50 -5.43
CA PRO A 138 15.72 8.21 -4.17
C PRO A 138 15.64 9.40 -3.23
N ASN A 139 15.67 9.12 -1.93
CA ASN A 139 15.82 10.18 -0.96
C ASN A 139 17.15 10.89 -1.23
N LEU A 140 17.10 12.21 -1.37
CA LEU A 140 18.31 13.01 -1.47
C LEU A 140 19.13 12.79 -0.21
N ALA A 141 20.39 12.36 -0.40
CA ALA A 141 21.30 12.24 0.72
C ALA A 141 21.42 13.61 1.38
N ARG A 142 21.14 13.68 2.65
CA ARG A 142 21.39 14.89 3.43
C ARG A 142 22.91 14.98 3.63
N SER A 143 23.47 15.90 2.92
CA SER A 143 24.87 16.25 3.14
C SER A 143 25.00 17.07 4.43
#